data_421ddde0bd332521fa84313b2dfb87ce
#
_entry.id   421ddde0bd332521fa84313b2dfb87ce
#
_cell.length_a   1.000
_cell.length_b   1.000
_cell.length_c   1.000
_cell.angle_alpha   90.00
_cell.angle_beta   90.00
_cell.angle_gamma   90.00
#
_symmetry.space_group_name_H-M   'P 1'
#
loop_
_entity.id
_entity.type
_entity.pdbx_description
1 polymer ?
#
loop_
_entity_poly.entity_id
_entity_poly.type
_entity_poly.pdbx_seq_one_letter_code
_entity_poly.pdbx_strand_id
1 'polypeptide(L)'
;MSAPATSSSDLSAAWRSASAPLTLAYTVLVVYASLYPFEGWVDLGVPIFDFVLQPWPRYWIASDLIFNVIGYLPLGFLAVMALQRHRPAASRYTRHALAWVVAGACLLSLSMETLQNFLPQRVSSNVDWGLNTLGTLLGGALADGLRRAGLIERWNGLRRRWFDADARGVLVLMVLWPAALLFPAAVPLGVGQVAERLSLTLADWVEGTAYADWISLARMDLEPLTRLTQAIGVGLGLLLPILLGYAIVRPWRQRLALMPLVFIMALAVLGLSLSLIHISEPTRQAEI
;
A
#
# COMPACT_ATOMS: atom_id res chain seq x y z
N MET A 1 38.08 27.31 17.92
CA MET A 1 37.25 26.86 16.78
C MET A 1 35.97 26.28 17.35
N SER A 2 34.90 27.08 17.40
CA SER A 2 33.61 26.65 17.93
C SER A 2 32.88 25.89 16.83
N ALA A 3 32.41 24.66 17.13
CA ALA A 3 31.53 23.90 16.24
C ALA A 3 30.23 24.71 16.00
N PRO A 4 29.75 24.77 14.76
CA PRO A 4 28.47 25.45 14.50
C PRO A 4 27.36 24.69 15.21
N ALA A 5 26.60 25.39 16.08
CA ALA A 5 25.40 24.86 16.70
C ALA A 5 24.37 24.55 15.60
N THR A 6 24.06 23.28 15.41
CA THR A 6 22.97 22.85 14.54
C THR A 6 21.67 23.45 15.09
N SER A 7 21.06 24.34 14.33
CA SER A 7 19.82 25.00 14.75
C SER A 7 18.68 23.97 14.82
N SER A 8 17.73 24.18 15.73
CA SER A 8 16.54 23.33 15.85
C SER A 8 15.73 23.23 14.55
N SER A 9 15.90 24.21 13.64
CA SER A 9 15.35 24.22 12.28
C SER A 9 15.98 23.14 11.37
N ASP A 10 17.28 22.83 11.54
CA ASP A 10 17.97 21.80 10.75
C ASP A 10 17.56 20.39 11.18
N LEU A 11 17.30 20.18 12.46
CA LEU A 11 16.74 18.91 12.96
C LEU A 11 15.30 18.69 12.49
N SER A 12 14.47 19.74 12.47
CA SER A 12 13.10 19.65 11.95
C SER A 12 13.05 19.44 10.43
N ALA A 13 14.05 19.97 9.69
CA ALA A 13 14.22 19.70 8.26
C ALA A 13 14.66 18.26 7.97
N ALA A 14 15.37 17.63 8.90
CA ALA A 14 15.82 16.23 8.78
C ALA A 14 14.65 15.23 8.72
N TRP A 15 13.56 15.46 9.43
CA TRP A 15 12.38 14.59 9.47
C TRP A 15 11.42 14.80 8.29
N ARG A 16 11.68 15.72 7.41
CA ARG A 16 10.77 16.15 6.35
C ARG A 16 10.74 15.32 5.07
N SER A 17 11.37 14.14 4.96
CA SER A 17 11.15 13.24 3.81
C SER A 17 10.07 12.23 4.15
N ALA A 18 9.16 12.03 3.22
CA ALA A 18 8.10 11.06 3.36
C ALA A 18 8.56 9.60 3.27
N SER A 19 9.80 9.32 2.82
CA SER A 19 10.26 7.95 2.58
C SER A 19 10.28 7.08 3.84
N ALA A 20 10.77 7.57 4.98
CA ALA A 20 10.83 6.78 6.21
C ALA A 20 9.42 6.47 6.79
N PRO A 21 8.52 7.46 6.99
CA PRO A 21 7.17 7.15 7.45
C PRO A 21 6.39 6.31 6.45
N LEU A 22 6.60 6.48 5.14
CA LEU A 22 5.98 5.62 4.13
C LEU A 22 6.51 4.19 4.16
N THR A 23 7.81 3.99 4.39
CA THR A 23 8.38 2.65 4.59
C THR A 23 7.72 1.98 5.77
N LEU A 24 7.60 2.68 6.91
CA LEU A 24 6.95 2.13 8.09
C LEU A 24 5.48 1.78 7.83
N ALA A 25 4.71 2.72 7.25
CA ALA A 25 3.31 2.49 6.93
C ALA A 25 3.13 1.32 5.96
N TYR A 26 4.00 1.21 4.96
CA TYR A 26 3.95 0.11 4.00
C TYR A 26 4.36 -1.23 4.63
N THR A 27 5.34 -1.23 5.55
CA THR A 27 5.69 -2.43 6.33
C THR A 27 4.49 -2.92 7.14
N VAL A 28 3.79 -2.00 7.82
CA VAL A 28 2.56 -2.35 8.57
C VAL A 28 1.49 -2.91 7.62
N LEU A 29 1.33 -2.33 6.43
CA LEU A 29 0.40 -2.84 5.43
C LEU A 29 0.77 -4.24 4.95
N VAL A 30 2.06 -4.52 4.73
CA VAL A 30 2.54 -5.87 4.37
C VAL A 30 2.22 -6.87 5.48
N VAL A 31 2.52 -6.53 6.74
CA VAL A 31 2.19 -7.38 7.90
C VAL A 31 0.69 -7.62 7.97
N TYR A 32 -0.11 -6.57 7.83
CA TYR A 32 -1.57 -6.68 7.82
C TYR A 32 -2.07 -7.61 6.71
N ALA A 33 -1.64 -7.40 5.47
CA ALA A 33 -2.07 -8.21 4.33
C ALA A 33 -1.63 -9.68 4.43
N SER A 34 -0.44 -9.92 5.01
CA SER A 34 0.10 -11.28 5.19
C SER A 34 -0.66 -12.08 6.25
N LEU A 35 -1.12 -11.43 7.32
CA LEU A 35 -1.72 -12.11 8.47
C LEU A 35 -3.24 -11.95 8.55
N TYR A 36 -3.85 -11.16 7.66
CA TYR A 36 -5.31 -11.02 7.62
C TYR A 36 -6.00 -12.38 7.38
N PRO A 37 -7.09 -12.74 8.08
CA PRO A 37 -7.96 -11.90 8.94
C PRO A 37 -7.56 -11.85 10.42
N PHE A 38 -6.41 -12.37 10.85
CA PHE A 38 -5.94 -12.44 12.24
C PHE A 38 -6.75 -13.35 13.17
N GLU A 39 -7.54 -14.23 12.59
CA GLU A 39 -8.45 -15.12 13.30
C GLU A 39 -8.03 -16.59 13.14
N GLY A 40 -8.48 -17.41 14.09
CA GLY A 40 -8.32 -18.87 13.99
C GLY A 40 -6.87 -19.34 14.23
N TRP A 41 -6.07 -18.58 14.98
CA TRP A 41 -4.72 -18.99 15.33
C TRP A 41 -4.72 -20.33 16.07
N VAL A 42 -4.07 -21.33 15.48
CA VAL A 42 -4.00 -22.69 16.04
C VAL A 42 -2.64 -23.31 15.71
N ASP A 43 -2.10 -24.07 16.63
CA ASP A 43 -0.93 -24.91 16.34
C ASP A 43 -1.39 -26.12 15.54
N LEU A 44 -1.00 -26.18 14.27
CA LEU A 44 -1.32 -27.29 13.35
C LEU A 44 -0.37 -28.49 13.53
N GLY A 45 0.57 -28.43 14.48
CA GLY A 45 1.54 -29.47 14.72
C GLY A 45 2.58 -29.64 13.59
N VAL A 46 2.69 -28.66 12.71
CA VAL A 46 3.67 -28.65 11.61
C VAL A 46 4.98 -28.01 12.12
N PRO A 47 6.17 -28.56 11.82
CA PRO A 47 7.41 -27.92 12.18
C PRO A 47 7.50 -26.49 11.62
N ILE A 48 7.90 -25.55 12.45
CA ILE A 48 7.83 -24.08 12.16
C ILE A 48 8.54 -23.72 10.84
N PHE A 49 9.63 -24.38 10.49
CA PHE A 49 10.41 -24.11 9.28
C PHE A 49 10.28 -25.20 8.20
N ASP A 50 9.28 -26.06 8.30
CA ASP A 50 9.07 -27.16 7.34
C ASP A 50 8.94 -26.63 5.91
N PHE A 51 8.22 -25.51 5.73
CA PHE A 51 8.02 -24.88 4.43
C PHE A 51 9.32 -24.50 3.72
N VAL A 52 10.40 -24.20 4.45
CA VAL A 52 11.70 -23.80 3.87
C VAL A 52 12.32 -24.94 3.06
N LEU A 53 12.14 -26.18 3.49
CA LEU A 53 12.71 -27.37 2.88
C LEU A 53 11.74 -28.12 1.96
N GLN A 54 10.51 -27.63 1.83
CA GLN A 54 9.52 -28.24 0.96
C GLN A 54 9.95 -28.16 -0.52
N PRO A 55 9.67 -29.20 -1.33
CA PRO A 55 9.90 -29.13 -2.76
C PRO A 55 9.04 -28.04 -3.40
N TRP A 56 9.55 -27.44 -4.45
CA TRP A 56 8.80 -26.42 -5.17
C TRP A 56 7.47 -26.99 -5.69
N PRO A 57 6.38 -26.19 -5.65
CA PRO A 57 5.07 -26.64 -6.09
C PRO A 57 5.10 -27.04 -7.58
N ARG A 58 4.40 -28.11 -7.91
CA ARG A 58 4.29 -28.57 -9.30
C ARG A 58 3.44 -27.64 -10.18
N TYR A 59 2.51 -26.92 -9.58
CA TYR A 59 1.60 -25.99 -10.26
C TYR A 59 1.82 -24.58 -9.73
N TRP A 60 1.94 -23.65 -10.65
CA TRP A 60 2.21 -22.25 -10.36
C TRP A 60 1.01 -21.42 -10.80
N ILE A 61 0.46 -20.65 -9.90
CA ILE A 61 -0.58 -19.68 -10.23
C ILE A 61 0.12 -18.35 -10.51
N ALA A 62 0.06 -17.89 -11.76
CA ALA A 62 0.80 -16.69 -12.19
C ALA A 62 0.42 -15.44 -11.38
N SER A 63 -0.84 -15.31 -10.95
CA SER A 63 -1.29 -14.20 -10.11
C SER A 63 -0.55 -14.17 -8.77
N ASP A 64 -0.37 -15.31 -8.11
CA ASP A 64 0.27 -15.38 -6.80
C ASP A 64 1.74 -14.97 -6.89
N LEU A 65 2.44 -15.44 -7.94
CA LEU A 65 3.82 -15.04 -8.20
C LEU A 65 3.95 -13.53 -8.41
N ILE A 66 3.05 -12.96 -9.21
CA ILE A 66 3.03 -11.53 -9.53
C ILE A 66 2.70 -10.71 -8.29
N PHE A 67 1.71 -11.11 -7.50
CA PHE A 67 1.30 -10.36 -6.32
C PHE A 67 2.37 -10.34 -5.24
N ASN A 68 3.11 -11.42 -5.03
CA ASN A 68 4.23 -11.45 -4.09
C ASN A 68 5.35 -10.51 -4.52
N VAL A 69 5.78 -10.55 -5.79
CA VAL A 69 6.81 -9.64 -6.30
C VAL A 69 6.34 -8.17 -6.27
N ILE A 70 5.15 -7.87 -6.80
CA ILE A 70 4.62 -6.50 -6.85
C ILE A 70 4.34 -5.98 -5.45
N GLY A 71 3.86 -6.81 -4.53
CA GLY A 71 3.55 -6.44 -3.16
C GLY A 71 4.78 -5.99 -2.36
N TYR A 72 5.95 -6.58 -2.60
CA TYR A 72 7.18 -6.21 -1.90
C TYR A 72 8.07 -5.21 -2.65
N LEU A 73 7.79 -4.93 -3.91
CA LEU A 73 8.54 -3.94 -4.71
C LEU A 73 8.49 -2.53 -4.11
N PRO A 74 7.32 -1.97 -3.71
CA PRO A 74 7.28 -0.66 -3.06
C PRO A 74 8.04 -0.62 -1.73
N LEU A 75 8.04 -1.70 -0.96
CA LEU A 75 8.80 -1.79 0.28
C LEU A 75 10.30 -1.60 0.02
N GLY A 76 10.85 -2.34 -0.93
CA GLY A 76 12.26 -2.23 -1.32
C GLY A 76 12.62 -0.83 -1.81
N PHE A 77 11.78 -0.25 -2.67
CA PHE A 77 11.96 1.10 -3.19
C PHE A 77 11.98 2.15 -2.07
N LEU A 78 10.97 2.18 -1.23
CA LEU A 78 10.82 3.15 -0.15
C LEU A 78 11.93 3.01 0.90
N ALA A 79 12.29 1.79 1.27
CA ALA A 79 13.31 1.52 2.28
C ALA A 79 14.72 1.94 1.82
N VAL A 80 15.09 1.65 0.57
CA VAL A 80 16.36 2.12 -0.01
C VAL A 80 16.38 3.64 -0.07
N MET A 81 15.30 4.28 -0.51
CA MET A 81 15.17 5.73 -0.53
C MET A 81 15.29 6.33 0.88
N ALA A 82 14.72 5.69 1.90
CA ALA A 82 14.81 6.14 3.28
C ALA A 82 16.26 6.06 3.82
N LEU A 83 16.95 4.95 3.58
CA LEU A 83 18.32 4.74 4.04
C LEU A 83 19.37 5.63 3.34
N GLN A 84 19.16 5.92 2.05
CA GLN A 84 20.08 6.71 1.26
C GLN A 84 19.88 8.22 1.39
N ARG A 85 18.87 8.67 2.05
CA ARG A 85 18.29 10.01 2.01
C ARG A 85 19.24 11.17 2.31
N HIS A 86 20.10 11.07 3.30
CA HIS A 86 21.00 12.17 3.74
C HIS A 86 22.46 11.80 3.63
N ARG A 87 22.78 10.79 2.83
CA ARG A 87 24.13 10.26 2.77
C ARG A 87 24.75 10.50 1.40
N PRO A 88 26.05 10.87 1.37
CA PRO A 88 26.76 10.98 0.10
C PRO A 88 26.68 9.66 -0.67
N ALA A 89 26.61 9.74 -2.00
CA ALA A 89 26.55 8.56 -2.87
C ALA A 89 27.74 7.60 -2.67
N ALA A 90 28.92 8.15 -2.33
CA ALA A 90 30.14 7.40 -2.06
C ALA A 90 30.22 6.78 -0.66
N SER A 91 29.23 7.03 0.23
CA SER A 91 29.22 6.48 1.58
C SER A 91 29.15 4.95 1.56
N ARG A 92 29.88 4.28 2.46
CA ARG A 92 29.79 2.81 2.66
C ARG A 92 28.35 2.37 2.90
N TYR A 93 27.60 3.13 3.69
CA TYR A 93 26.19 2.83 3.99
C TYR A 93 25.30 2.93 2.74
N THR A 94 25.54 3.87 1.85
CA THR A 94 24.79 4.00 0.60
C THR A 94 25.04 2.81 -0.32
N ARG A 95 26.29 2.35 -0.39
CA ARG A 95 26.67 1.18 -1.22
C ARG A 95 26.02 -0.12 -0.73
N HIS A 96 25.85 -0.28 0.58
CA HIS A 96 25.26 -1.48 1.17
C HIS A 96 23.76 -1.33 1.52
N ALA A 97 23.14 -0.17 1.26
CA ALA A 97 21.75 0.08 1.61
C ALA A 97 20.81 -0.97 1.01
N LEU A 98 21.02 -1.33 -0.27
CA LEU A 98 20.26 -2.38 -0.94
C LEU A 98 20.38 -3.72 -0.21
N ALA A 99 21.59 -4.13 0.14
CA ALA A 99 21.82 -5.39 0.84
C ALA A 99 21.12 -5.43 2.22
N TRP A 100 21.19 -4.33 2.98
CA TRP A 100 20.51 -4.23 4.28
C TRP A 100 18.99 -4.27 4.14
N VAL A 101 18.44 -3.59 3.13
CA VAL A 101 17.00 -3.59 2.87
C VAL A 101 16.53 -4.98 2.46
N VAL A 102 17.26 -5.64 1.56
CA VAL A 102 16.91 -7.00 1.12
C VAL A 102 17.01 -7.98 2.28
N ALA A 103 18.05 -7.91 3.10
CA ALA A 103 18.18 -8.76 4.29
C ALA A 103 17.04 -8.53 5.29
N GLY A 104 16.69 -7.27 5.56
CA GLY A 104 15.58 -6.94 6.45
C GLY A 104 14.22 -7.42 5.93
N ALA A 105 13.96 -7.27 4.64
CA ALA A 105 12.72 -7.75 4.03
C ALA A 105 12.67 -9.29 3.92
N CYS A 106 13.81 -9.93 3.68
CA CYS A 106 13.94 -11.37 3.72
C CYS A 106 13.56 -11.93 5.11
N LEU A 107 14.05 -11.29 6.18
CA LEU A 107 13.70 -11.65 7.55
C LEU A 107 12.22 -11.35 7.85
N LEU A 108 11.70 -10.22 7.38
CA LEU A 108 10.28 -9.89 7.53
C LEU A 108 9.41 -10.94 6.84
N SER A 109 9.69 -11.27 5.58
CA SER A 109 8.94 -12.28 4.83
C SER A 109 9.04 -13.65 5.49
N LEU A 110 10.23 -14.07 5.93
CA LEU A 110 10.39 -15.31 6.68
C LEU A 110 9.53 -15.33 7.94
N SER A 111 9.46 -14.21 8.66
CA SER A 111 8.61 -14.09 9.85
C SER A 111 7.13 -14.20 9.50
N MET A 112 6.70 -13.60 8.39
CA MET A 112 5.31 -13.70 7.93
C MET A 112 4.95 -15.15 7.56
N GLU A 113 5.76 -15.81 6.74
CA GLU A 113 5.56 -17.22 6.39
C GLU A 113 5.53 -18.13 7.63
N THR A 114 6.42 -17.87 8.59
CA THR A 114 6.44 -18.61 9.86
C THR A 114 5.15 -18.41 10.65
N LEU A 115 4.64 -17.18 10.72
CA LEU A 115 3.38 -16.89 11.42
C LEU A 115 2.16 -17.48 10.70
N GLN A 116 2.19 -17.55 9.38
CA GLN A 116 1.13 -18.15 8.57
C GLN A 116 0.96 -19.66 8.84
N ASN A 117 1.98 -20.37 9.31
CA ASN A 117 1.85 -21.75 9.77
C ASN A 117 0.81 -21.95 10.87
N PHE A 118 0.47 -20.89 11.61
CA PHE A 118 -0.53 -20.92 12.67
C PHE A 118 -1.92 -20.46 12.19
N LEU A 119 -2.07 -20.13 10.90
CA LEU A 119 -3.32 -19.67 10.28
C LEU A 119 -3.86 -20.75 9.34
N PRO A 120 -4.93 -21.48 9.65
CA PRO A 120 -5.46 -22.58 8.83
C PRO A 120 -5.86 -22.18 7.41
N GLN A 121 -6.12 -20.88 7.21
CA GLN A 121 -6.53 -20.31 5.91
C GLN A 121 -5.33 -19.90 5.04
N ARG A 122 -4.10 -20.04 5.55
CA ARG A 122 -2.87 -19.67 4.86
C ARG A 122 -1.98 -20.88 4.67
N VAL A 123 -1.20 -20.86 3.60
CA VAL A 123 -0.21 -21.90 3.31
C VAL A 123 1.14 -21.23 3.19
N SER A 124 2.03 -21.54 4.13
CA SER A 124 3.40 -21.01 4.11
C SER A 124 4.19 -21.62 2.96
N SER A 125 4.97 -20.79 2.26
CA SER A 125 5.65 -21.18 1.03
C SER A 125 7.08 -20.63 0.95
N ASN A 126 8.05 -21.49 0.65
CA ASN A 126 9.42 -21.05 0.33
C ASN A 126 9.50 -20.23 -0.95
N VAL A 127 8.57 -20.44 -1.87
CA VAL A 127 8.46 -19.69 -3.12
C VAL A 127 8.02 -18.24 -2.82
N ASP A 128 7.00 -18.06 -1.96
CA ASP A 128 6.52 -16.75 -1.60
C ASP A 128 7.59 -15.96 -0.84
N TRP A 129 8.30 -16.61 0.08
CA TRP A 129 9.47 -16.04 0.73
C TRP A 129 10.53 -15.55 -0.27
N GLY A 130 10.84 -16.38 -1.28
CA GLY A 130 11.78 -16.03 -2.35
C GLY A 130 11.29 -14.87 -3.22
N LEU A 131 10.02 -14.89 -3.64
CA LEU A 131 9.40 -13.86 -4.49
C LEU A 131 9.27 -12.51 -3.78
N ASN A 132 8.92 -12.51 -2.51
CA ASN A 132 8.86 -11.32 -1.66
C ASN A 132 10.25 -10.67 -1.55
N THR A 133 11.29 -11.50 -1.35
CA THR A 133 12.68 -11.06 -1.33
C THR A 133 13.11 -10.50 -2.68
N LEU A 134 12.75 -11.17 -3.79
CA LEU A 134 12.99 -10.70 -5.15
C LEU A 134 12.29 -9.38 -5.44
N GLY A 135 11.02 -9.24 -5.06
CA GLY A 135 10.27 -7.99 -5.20
C GLY A 135 10.97 -6.83 -4.50
N THR A 136 11.44 -7.06 -3.27
CA THR A 136 12.22 -6.07 -2.51
C THR A 136 13.55 -5.72 -3.22
N LEU A 137 14.26 -6.71 -3.74
CA LEU A 137 15.50 -6.50 -4.49
C LEU A 137 15.25 -5.64 -5.74
N LEU A 138 14.22 -5.97 -6.52
CA LEU A 138 13.85 -5.22 -7.74
C LEU A 138 13.45 -3.78 -7.40
N GLY A 139 12.62 -3.58 -6.38
CA GLY A 139 12.22 -2.26 -5.93
C GLY A 139 13.40 -1.41 -5.43
N GLY A 140 14.26 -2.00 -4.63
CA GLY A 140 15.46 -1.34 -4.13
C GLY A 140 16.49 -1.02 -5.22
N ALA A 141 16.68 -1.95 -6.17
CA ALA A 141 17.55 -1.73 -7.35
C ALA A 141 17.00 -0.61 -8.24
N LEU A 142 15.67 -0.55 -8.42
CA LEU A 142 15.01 0.54 -9.14
C LEU A 142 15.27 1.89 -8.46
N ALA A 143 15.12 1.98 -7.14
CA ALA A 143 15.40 3.20 -6.38
C ALA A 143 16.85 3.66 -6.54
N ASP A 144 17.82 2.74 -6.41
CA ASP A 144 19.23 3.03 -6.57
C ASP A 144 19.59 3.43 -8.01
N GLY A 145 19.00 2.76 -9.00
CA GLY A 145 19.15 3.10 -10.43
C GLY A 145 18.61 4.49 -10.78
N LEU A 146 17.39 4.83 -10.33
CA LEU A 146 16.78 6.15 -10.54
C LEU A 146 17.59 7.26 -9.88
N ARG A 147 18.15 7.00 -8.71
CA ARG A 147 19.03 7.94 -8.03
C ARG A 147 20.34 8.15 -8.81
N ARG A 148 21.01 7.07 -9.24
CA ARG A 148 22.25 7.16 -10.05
C ARG A 148 22.01 7.88 -11.38
N ALA A 149 20.84 7.72 -11.98
CA ALA A 149 20.44 8.42 -13.19
C ALA A 149 20.08 9.91 -12.96
N GLY A 150 20.11 10.41 -11.71
CA GLY A 150 19.76 11.79 -11.36
C GLY A 150 18.26 12.10 -11.52
N LEU A 151 17.42 11.09 -11.68
CA LEU A 151 15.97 11.27 -11.86
C LEU A 151 15.28 11.70 -10.56
N ILE A 152 15.79 11.25 -9.41
CA ILE A 152 15.28 11.69 -8.11
C ILE A 152 15.52 13.18 -7.89
N GLU A 153 16.70 13.68 -8.25
CA GLU A 153 17.05 15.11 -8.16
C GLU A 153 16.21 15.95 -9.12
N ARG A 154 15.99 15.48 -10.34
CA ARG A 154 15.09 16.12 -11.32
C ARG A 154 13.66 16.17 -10.80
N TRP A 155 13.14 15.09 -10.23
CA TRP A 155 11.83 15.03 -9.59
C TRP A 155 11.74 16.03 -8.42
N ASN A 156 12.73 16.07 -7.55
CA ASN A 156 12.77 17.01 -6.44
C ASN A 156 12.81 18.47 -6.93
N GLY A 157 13.50 18.75 -8.03
CA GLY A 157 13.51 20.04 -8.68
C GLY A 157 12.12 20.44 -9.23
N LEU A 158 11.47 19.52 -9.94
CA LEU A 158 10.12 19.70 -10.46
C LEU A 158 9.12 19.92 -9.33
N ARG A 159 9.19 19.08 -8.29
CA ARG A 159 8.31 19.18 -7.12
C ARG A 159 8.41 20.55 -6.46
N ARG A 160 9.62 21.08 -6.25
CA ARG A 160 9.81 22.42 -5.66
C ARG A 160 9.21 23.55 -6.51
N ARG A 161 9.14 23.37 -7.83
CA ARG A 161 8.57 24.37 -8.75
C ARG A 161 7.05 24.32 -8.82
N TRP A 162 6.46 23.13 -8.66
CA TRP A 162 5.04 22.91 -8.90
C TRP A 162 4.20 22.88 -7.64
N PHE A 163 4.77 22.42 -6.54
CA PHE A 163 4.04 22.15 -5.31
C PHE A 163 4.54 22.96 -4.13
N ASP A 164 3.65 23.17 -3.16
CA ASP A 164 4.02 23.75 -1.89
C ASP A 164 4.96 22.86 -1.06
N ALA A 165 5.72 23.48 -0.16
CA ALA A 165 6.70 22.75 0.65
C ALA A 165 6.02 21.69 1.54
N ASP A 166 4.82 21.95 1.99
CA ASP A 166 4.04 21.09 2.90
C ASP A 166 3.10 20.13 2.17
N ALA A 167 3.16 20.09 0.84
CA ALA A 167 2.29 19.26 -0.03
C ALA A 167 2.48 17.74 0.10
N ARG A 168 3.37 17.24 0.98
CA ARG A 168 3.78 15.82 1.00
C ARG A 168 2.64 14.87 1.31
N GLY A 169 1.89 15.15 2.36
CA GLY A 169 0.75 14.33 2.75
C GLY A 169 -0.30 14.26 1.64
N VAL A 170 -0.58 15.41 1.02
CA VAL A 170 -1.52 15.49 -0.10
C VAL A 170 -1.04 14.74 -1.33
N LEU A 171 0.26 14.83 -1.66
CA LEU A 171 0.85 14.05 -2.77
C LEU A 171 0.74 12.54 -2.51
N VAL A 172 0.96 12.09 -1.27
CA VAL A 172 0.76 10.69 -0.89
C VAL A 172 -0.70 10.28 -1.06
N LEU A 173 -1.64 11.09 -0.59
CA LEU A 173 -3.08 10.82 -0.77
C LEU A 173 -3.45 10.77 -2.25
N MET A 174 -2.91 11.65 -3.08
CA MET A 174 -3.16 11.64 -4.53
C MET A 174 -2.61 10.39 -5.23
N VAL A 175 -1.49 9.84 -4.75
CA VAL A 175 -0.94 8.57 -5.28
C VAL A 175 -1.73 7.36 -4.77
N LEU A 176 -2.18 7.39 -3.51
CA LEU A 176 -2.99 6.32 -2.93
C LEU A 176 -4.43 6.31 -3.45
N TRP A 177 -4.95 7.44 -3.92
CA TRP A 177 -6.33 7.55 -4.40
C TRP A 177 -6.64 6.59 -5.56
N PRO A 178 -5.84 6.48 -6.66
CA PRO A 178 -6.07 5.49 -7.71
C PRO A 178 -5.96 4.05 -7.19
N ALA A 179 -5.02 3.80 -6.29
CA ALA A 179 -4.89 2.48 -5.66
C ALA A 179 -6.12 2.12 -4.84
N ALA A 180 -6.69 3.08 -4.10
CA ALA A 180 -7.93 2.88 -3.36
C ALA A 180 -9.13 2.59 -4.27
N LEU A 181 -9.16 3.14 -5.49
CA LEU A 181 -10.20 2.85 -6.48
C LEU A 181 -10.10 1.45 -7.09
N LEU A 182 -8.90 0.83 -7.07
CA LEU A 182 -8.68 -0.54 -7.55
C LEU A 182 -9.17 -1.61 -6.57
N PHE A 183 -9.35 -1.27 -5.30
CA PHE A 183 -9.93 -2.21 -4.35
C PHE A 183 -11.37 -2.51 -4.75
N PRO A 184 -11.75 -3.79 -4.91
CA PRO A 184 -13.09 -4.16 -5.31
C PRO A 184 -14.07 -3.76 -4.21
N ALA A 185 -14.64 -2.59 -4.34
CA ALA A 185 -15.83 -2.22 -3.62
C ALA A 185 -17.00 -2.77 -4.42
N ALA A 186 -17.99 -3.39 -3.78
CA ALA A 186 -19.23 -3.82 -4.43
C ALA A 186 -20.02 -2.64 -5.04
N VAL A 187 -19.59 -1.43 -4.74
CA VAL A 187 -20.09 -0.18 -5.34
C VAL A 187 -18.90 0.65 -5.79
N PRO A 188 -18.87 1.15 -7.04
CA PRO A 188 -17.83 2.07 -7.51
C PRO A 188 -17.71 3.24 -6.55
N LEU A 189 -16.49 3.46 -5.99
CA LEU A 189 -16.21 4.46 -4.96
C LEU A 189 -16.93 4.22 -3.61
N GLY A 190 -17.29 2.97 -3.31
CA GLY A 190 -18.14 2.61 -2.19
C GLY A 190 -17.49 2.76 -0.83
N VAL A 191 -18.05 3.67 -0.04
CA VAL A 191 -17.80 3.81 1.40
C VAL A 191 -18.54 2.69 2.18
N GLY A 192 -19.48 1.98 1.54
CA GLY A 192 -20.41 1.06 2.19
C GLY A 192 -19.76 -0.16 2.87
N GLN A 193 -18.78 -0.78 2.23
CA GLN A 193 -18.18 -2.00 2.79
C GLN A 193 -17.30 -1.77 4.03
N VAL A 194 -16.63 -0.61 4.11
CA VAL A 194 -15.83 -0.28 5.29
C VAL A 194 -16.74 -0.01 6.49
N ALA A 195 -17.82 0.72 6.29
CA ALA A 195 -18.80 1.00 7.33
C ALA A 195 -19.51 -0.27 7.80
N GLU A 196 -19.90 -1.15 6.88
CA GLU A 196 -20.52 -2.43 7.19
C GLU A 196 -19.56 -3.36 7.96
N ARG A 197 -18.33 -3.54 7.48
CA ARG A 197 -17.33 -4.35 8.20
C ARG A 197 -16.97 -3.77 9.56
N LEU A 198 -16.83 -2.45 9.65
CA LEU A 198 -16.56 -1.78 10.92
C LEU A 198 -17.73 -1.97 11.89
N SER A 199 -18.98 -1.85 11.43
CA SER A 199 -20.15 -2.06 12.28
C SER A 199 -20.28 -3.52 12.73
N LEU A 200 -19.99 -4.50 11.86
CA LEU A 200 -19.97 -5.92 12.22
C LEU A 200 -18.86 -6.22 13.24
N THR A 201 -17.64 -5.74 13.00
CA THR A 201 -16.52 -5.93 13.94
C THR A 201 -16.79 -5.26 15.29
N LEU A 202 -17.38 -4.07 15.30
CA LEU A 202 -17.79 -3.40 16.53
C LEU A 202 -18.92 -4.14 17.23
N ALA A 203 -19.87 -4.71 16.48
CA ALA A 203 -20.96 -5.50 17.03
C ALA A 203 -20.41 -6.75 17.73
N ASP A 204 -19.48 -7.47 17.11
CA ASP A 204 -18.81 -8.65 17.69
C ASP A 204 -18.03 -8.32 18.98
N TRP A 205 -17.36 -7.17 18.98
CA TRP A 205 -16.59 -6.69 20.16
C TRP A 205 -17.48 -6.32 21.35
N VAL A 206 -18.71 -5.91 21.09
CA VAL A 206 -19.65 -5.43 22.10
C VAL A 206 -20.67 -6.51 22.45
N GLU A 207 -20.68 -7.64 21.72
CA GLU A 207 -21.53 -8.78 22.01
C GLU A 207 -21.29 -9.27 23.45
N GLY A 208 -22.37 -9.35 24.24
CA GLY A 208 -22.30 -9.69 25.67
C GLY A 208 -22.04 -8.52 26.62
N THR A 209 -21.93 -7.29 26.15
CA THR A 209 -21.84 -6.07 26.97
C THR A 209 -23.17 -5.30 27.01
N ALA A 210 -23.31 -4.41 28.01
CA ALA A 210 -24.50 -3.52 28.13
C ALA A 210 -24.70 -2.56 26.92
N TYR A 211 -23.72 -2.49 26.01
CA TYR A 211 -23.74 -1.63 24.81
C TYR A 211 -24.19 -2.37 23.55
N ALA A 212 -24.44 -3.70 23.64
CA ALA A 212 -24.88 -4.51 22.49
C ALA A 212 -26.16 -3.97 21.84
N ASP A 213 -27.12 -3.49 22.66
CA ASP A 213 -28.38 -2.95 22.16
C ASP A 213 -28.20 -1.63 21.37
N TRP A 214 -27.19 -0.82 21.69
CA TRP A 214 -26.88 0.42 20.98
C TRP A 214 -26.31 0.15 19.59
N ILE A 215 -25.55 -0.92 19.43
CA ILE A 215 -24.92 -1.28 18.15
C ILE A 215 -25.86 -2.13 17.29
N SER A 216 -26.81 -2.87 17.90
CA SER A 216 -27.86 -3.57 17.14
C SER A 216 -28.76 -2.61 16.36
N LEU A 217 -28.94 -1.37 16.87
CA LEU A 217 -29.60 -0.29 16.13
C LEU A 217 -28.80 0.18 14.90
N ALA A 218 -27.48 -0.07 14.87
CA ALA A 218 -26.60 0.24 13.73
C ALA A 218 -26.55 -0.88 12.67
N ARG A 219 -27.13 -2.06 12.92
CA ARG A 219 -27.47 -3.03 11.87
C ARG A 219 -28.65 -2.51 11.03
N MET A 220 -28.47 -1.33 10.45
CA MET A 220 -29.34 -0.88 9.39
C MET A 220 -29.11 -1.83 8.21
N ASP A 221 -30.15 -2.53 7.76
CA ASP A 221 -30.20 -3.06 6.41
C ASP A 221 -29.96 -1.87 5.48
N LEU A 222 -28.73 -1.72 5.03
CA LEU A 222 -28.35 -0.64 4.12
C LEU A 222 -29.07 -0.94 2.81
N GLU A 223 -30.23 -0.33 2.62
CA GLU A 223 -30.89 -0.35 1.32
C GLU A 223 -29.89 0.10 0.24
N PRO A 224 -29.87 -0.56 -0.93
CA PRO A 224 -28.97 -0.18 -2.00
C PRO A 224 -29.15 1.31 -2.31
N LEU A 225 -28.05 2.05 -2.29
CA LEU A 225 -28.02 3.50 -2.53
C LEU A 225 -28.81 3.85 -3.80
N THR A 226 -29.65 4.86 -3.74
CA THR A 226 -30.34 5.35 -4.92
C THR A 226 -29.34 5.79 -5.99
N ARG A 227 -29.71 5.75 -7.25
CA ARG A 227 -28.83 6.19 -8.37
C ARG A 227 -28.31 7.61 -8.17
N LEU A 228 -29.11 8.49 -7.57
CA LEU A 228 -28.71 9.87 -7.26
C LEU A 228 -27.62 9.91 -6.18
N THR A 229 -27.78 9.16 -5.11
CA THR A 229 -26.79 9.09 -4.02
C THR A 229 -25.47 8.49 -4.51
N GLN A 230 -25.54 7.47 -5.38
CA GLN A 230 -24.36 6.91 -6.03
C GLN A 230 -23.65 7.97 -6.89
N ALA A 231 -24.40 8.71 -7.72
CA ALA A 231 -23.84 9.75 -8.58
C ALA A 231 -23.16 10.85 -7.77
N ILE A 232 -23.78 11.26 -6.64
CA ILE A 232 -23.19 12.24 -5.72
C ILE A 232 -21.90 11.68 -5.11
N GLY A 233 -21.89 10.43 -4.65
CA GLY A 233 -20.72 9.76 -4.09
C GLY A 233 -19.56 9.71 -5.08
N VAL A 234 -19.82 9.33 -6.33
CA VAL A 234 -18.84 9.34 -7.43
C VAL A 234 -18.32 10.75 -7.69
N GLY A 235 -19.23 11.74 -7.75
CA GLY A 235 -18.86 13.14 -7.94
C GLY A 235 -17.95 13.68 -6.84
N LEU A 236 -18.26 13.40 -5.59
CA LEU A 236 -17.42 13.78 -4.44
C LEU A 236 -16.07 13.05 -4.46
N GLY A 237 -16.07 11.76 -4.81
CA GLY A 237 -14.84 10.96 -4.93
C GLY A 237 -13.89 11.48 -6.01
N LEU A 238 -14.40 12.06 -7.11
CA LEU A 238 -13.61 12.73 -8.14
C LEU A 238 -13.21 14.17 -7.75
N LEU A 239 -14.09 14.87 -7.03
CA LEU A 239 -13.84 16.24 -6.62
C LEU A 239 -12.71 16.35 -5.59
N LEU A 240 -12.63 15.38 -4.66
CA LEU A 240 -11.64 15.38 -3.59
C LEU A 240 -10.18 15.48 -4.11
N PRO A 241 -9.68 14.63 -5.00
CA PRO A 241 -8.32 14.74 -5.52
C PRO A 241 -8.08 16.02 -6.33
N ILE A 242 -9.11 16.55 -6.99
CA ILE A 242 -9.02 17.82 -7.71
C ILE A 242 -8.82 18.98 -6.70
N LEU A 243 -9.62 19.03 -5.64
CA LEU A 243 -9.50 20.06 -4.60
C LEU A 243 -8.17 19.96 -3.86
N LEU A 244 -7.75 18.75 -3.49
CA LEU A 244 -6.45 18.50 -2.88
C LEU A 244 -5.31 18.96 -3.79
N GLY A 245 -5.38 18.64 -5.08
CA GLY A 245 -4.40 19.09 -6.06
C GLY A 245 -4.37 20.60 -6.22
N TYR A 246 -5.53 21.27 -6.23
CA TYR A 246 -5.61 22.72 -6.29
C TYR A 246 -5.02 23.41 -5.07
N ALA A 247 -5.13 22.80 -3.89
CA ALA A 247 -4.57 23.33 -2.66
C ALA A 247 -3.03 23.35 -2.68
N ILE A 248 -2.38 22.38 -3.36
CA ILE A 248 -0.93 22.21 -3.31
C ILE A 248 -0.18 22.65 -4.57
N VAL A 249 -0.86 22.75 -5.72
CA VAL A 249 -0.24 23.15 -6.99
C VAL A 249 -0.23 24.67 -7.10
N ARG A 250 0.98 25.24 -7.26
CA ARG A 250 1.15 26.69 -7.33
C ARG A 250 0.74 27.30 -8.66
N PRO A 251 1.23 26.83 -9.82
CA PRO A 251 0.95 27.47 -11.10
C PRO A 251 -0.47 27.17 -11.58
N TRP A 252 -1.22 28.21 -11.96
CA TRP A 252 -2.62 28.08 -12.39
C TRP A 252 -2.82 27.19 -13.61
N ARG A 253 -1.88 27.20 -14.57
CA ARG A 253 -1.93 26.33 -15.77
C ARG A 253 -1.90 24.85 -15.40
N GLN A 254 -1.08 24.46 -14.43
CA GLN A 254 -1.00 23.10 -13.92
C GLN A 254 -2.25 22.71 -13.15
N ARG A 255 -2.90 23.66 -12.46
CA ARG A 255 -4.21 23.43 -11.82
C ARG A 255 -5.26 23.03 -12.85
N LEU A 256 -5.32 23.72 -13.98
CA LEU A 256 -6.25 23.35 -15.07
C LEU A 256 -5.97 21.96 -15.65
N ALA A 257 -4.71 21.54 -15.72
CA ALA A 257 -4.33 20.21 -16.20
C ALA A 257 -4.68 19.08 -15.21
N LEU A 258 -4.90 19.39 -13.93
CA LEU A 258 -5.27 18.38 -12.93
C LEU A 258 -6.65 17.76 -13.18
N MET A 259 -7.64 18.54 -13.61
CA MET A 259 -8.99 18.03 -13.88
C MET A 259 -8.99 16.88 -14.90
N PRO A 260 -8.50 17.08 -16.14
CA PRO A 260 -8.47 16.00 -17.12
C PRO A 260 -7.57 14.84 -16.67
N LEU A 261 -6.47 15.12 -15.97
CA LEU A 261 -5.59 14.06 -15.46
C LEU A 261 -6.30 13.16 -14.43
N VAL A 262 -7.01 13.73 -13.46
CA VAL A 262 -7.78 12.99 -12.46
C VAL A 262 -8.89 12.18 -13.14
N PHE A 263 -9.57 12.78 -14.11
CA PHE A 263 -10.63 12.10 -14.85
C PHE A 263 -10.12 10.93 -15.70
N ILE A 264 -9.02 11.13 -16.44
CA ILE A 264 -8.38 10.06 -17.21
C ILE A 264 -7.89 8.94 -16.30
N MET A 265 -7.31 9.29 -15.15
CA MET A 265 -6.86 8.30 -14.17
C MET A 265 -8.05 7.51 -13.62
N ALA A 266 -9.15 8.15 -13.28
CA ALA A 266 -10.36 7.49 -12.81
C ALA A 266 -10.94 6.53 -13.86
N LEU A 267 -10.99 6.94 -15.13
CA LEU A 267 -11.43 6.08 -16.23
C LEU A 267 -10.49 4.89 -16.44
N ALA A 268 -9.17 5.10 -16.38
CA ALA A 268 -8.20 4.02 -16.51
C ALA A 268 -8.35 2.99 -15.39
N VAL A 269 -8.50 3.44 -14.15
CA VAL A 269 -8.72 2.56 -13.00
C VAL A 269 -10.05 1.81 -13.12
N LEU A 270 -11.12 2.49 -13.54
CA LEU A 270 -12.43 1.85 -13.77
C LEU A 270 -12.33 0.78 -14.85
N GLY A 271 -11.65 1.07 -15.97
CA GLY A 271 -11.41 0.11 -17.05
C GLY A 271 -10.62 -1.12 -16.57
N LEU A 272 -9.59 -0.93 -15.75
CA LEU A 272 -8.84 -2.02 -15.13
C LEU A 272 -9.72 -2.84 -14.17
N SER A 273 -10.52 -2.20 -13.33
CA SER A 273 -11.43 -2.88 -12.40
C SER A 273 -12.45 -3.74 -13.16
N LEU A 274 -13.05 -3.23 -14.22
CA LEU A 274 -13.97 -3.99 -15.07
C LEU A 274 -13.28 -5.17 -15.77
N SER A 275 -12.05 -4.99 -16.24
CA SER A 275 -11.26 -6.05 -16.86
C SER A 275 -10.97 -7.17 -15.86
N LEU A 276 -10.62 -6.83 -14.61
CA LEU A 276 -10.34 -7.81 -13.56
C LEU A 276 -11.61 -8.59 -13.15
N ILE A 277 -12.78 -7.94 -13.12
CA ILE A 277 -14.06 -8.59 -12.86
C ILE A 277 -14.38 -9.61 -13.95
N HIS A 278 -14.21 -9.27 -15.23
CA HIS A 278 -14.44 -10.19 -16.35
C HIS A 278 -13.48 -11.39 -16.37
N ILE A 279 -12.27 -11.24 -15.85
CA ILE A 279 -11.31 -12.35 -15.74
C ILE A 279 -11.71 -13.33 -14.62
N SER A 280 -12.38 -12.85 -13.57
CA SER A 280 -12.77 -13.67 -12.42
C SER A 280 -14.15 -14.34 -12.57
N GLU A 281 -15.02 -13.88 -13.46
CA GLU A 281 -16.36 -14.44 -13.69
C GLU A 281 -16.44 -15.75 -14.53
N PRO A 282 -15.56 -16.07 -15.49
CA PRO A 282 -15.73 -17.26 -16.31
C PRO A 282 -15.65 -18.59 -15.55
N THR A 283 -15.11 -18.59 -14.36
CA THR A 283 -15.00 -19.79 -13.52
C THR A 283 -16.32 -20.19 -12.83
N ARG A 284 -17.25 -19.27 -12.63
CA ARG A 284 -18.55 -19.59 -12.00
C ARG A 284 -19.61 -20.15 -12.96
N GLN A 285 -19.48 -19.90 -14.26
CA GLN A 285 -20.41 -20.45 -15.28
C GLN A 285 -20.05 -21.84 -15.75
N ALA A 286 -18.86 -22.33 -15.45
CA ALA A 286 -18.41 -23.68 -15.82
C ALA A 286 -18.73 -24.75 -14.76
N GLU A 287 -19.33 -24.38 -13.63
CA GLU A 287 -19.69 -25.29 -12.54
C GLU A 287 -21.22 -25.56 -12.44
N ILE A 288 -22.01 -25.14 -13.42
CA ILE A 288 -23.44 -25.50 -13.59
C ILE A 288 -23.59 -26.38 -14.85
#